data_637b04e1e147125fc4de063e6867dc9b
#
_entry.id   637b04e1e147125fc4de063e6867dc9b
#
_cell.length_a   1.000
_cell.length_b   1.000
_cell.length_c   1.000
_cell.angle_alpha   90.00
_cell.angle_beta   90.00
_cell.angle_gamma   90.00
#
_symmetry.space_group_name_H-M   'P 1'
#
loop_
_entity.id
_entity.type
_entity.pdbx_description
1 polymer ?
#
loop_
_entity_poly.entity_id
_entity_poly.type
_entity_poly.pdbx_seq_one_letter_code
_entity_poly.pdbx_strand_id
1 'polypeptide(L)'
;ISFIQDKDRLRFIVEKLTELSVSSISFGPTDHSQKIKVDLDKLNMWSISAVEQSGNAFKPDIFISNNLDFEKFNHGLDITGKHIKENNSMKNIAIGPEGGWSNNEKDKFKYLSNIGDFTLRTETASILGVSLLM
;
A
#
# COMPACT_ATOMS: atom_id res chain seq x y z
N ILE A 1 -0.83 0.55 -3.53
CA ILE A 1 -1.13 1.72 -2.68
C ILE A 1 -1.66 2.82 -3.58
N SER A 2 -2.76 3.48 -3.18
CA SER A 2 -3.28 4.64 -3.91
C SER A 2 -2.28 5.81 -3.89
N PHE A 3 -2.35 6.66 -4.89
CA PHE A 3 -1.53 7.88 -4.93
C PHE A 3 -1.78 8.79 -3.72
N ILE A 4 -0.71 9.37 -3.21
CA ILE A 4 -0.70 10.33 -2.11
C ILE A 4 -0.02 11.60 -2.59
N GLN A 5 -0.70 12.73 -2.46
CA GLN A 5 -0.18 14.02 -2.90
C GLN A 5 0.92 14.55 -1.98
N ASP A 6 0.81 14.31 -0.69
CA ASP A 6 1.79 14.75 0.30
C ASP A 6 3.09 13.98 0.15
N LYS A 7 4.16 14.70 -0.19
CA LYS A 7 5.47 14.15 -0.48
C LYS A 7 6.13 13.54 0.76
N ASP A 8 5.94 14.13 1.93
CA ASP A 8 6.55 13.64 3.17
C ASP A 8 5.87 12.35 3.62
N ARG A 9 4.55 12.25 3.48
CA ARG A 9 3.79 11.02 3.72
C ARG A 9 4.17 9.90 2.75
N LEU A 10 4.33 10.24 1.47
CA LEU A 10 4.76 9.29 0.44
C LEU A 10 6.15 8.74 0.73
N ARG A 11 7.09 9.63 1.10
CA ARG A 11 8.43 9.25 1.51
C ARG A 11 8.39 8.34 2.74
N PHE A 12 7.63 8.70 3.75
CA PHE A 12 7.47 7.91 4.97
C PHE A 12 6.99 6.47 4.67
N ILE A 13 6.00 6.31 3.78
CA ILE A 13 5.53 4.98 3.35
C ILE A 13 6.67 4.18 2.71
N VAL A 14 7.38 4.76 1.74
CA VAL A 14 8.46 4.06 1.04
C VAL A 14 9.55 3.62 2.01
N GLU A 15 9.98 4.51 2.90
CA GLU A 15 11.00 4.19 3.89
C GLU A 15 10.55 3.07 4.84
N LYS A 16 9.35 3.17 5.41
CA LYS A 16 8.85 2.18 6.37
C LYS A 16 8.54 0.82 5.76
N LEU A 17 7.98 0.78 4.56
CA LEU A 17 7.76 -0.49 3.86
C LEU A 17 9.09 -1.14 3.43
N THR A 18 10.10 -0.35 3.11
CA THR A 18 11.46 -0.86 2.87
C THR A 18 12.05 -1.47 4.14
N GLU A 19 11.94 -0.80 5.28
CA GLU A 19 12.37 -1.32 6.58
C GLU A 19 11.67 -2.64 6.94
N LEU A 20 10.38 -2.78 6.58
CA LEU A 20 9.59 -4.00 6.77
C LEU A 20 9.90 -5.09 5.74
N SER A 21 10.89 -4.90 4.88
CA SER A 21 11.36 -5.90 3.91
C SER A 21 10.28 -6.40 2.94
N VAL A 22 9.34 -5.53 2.53
CA VAL A 22 8.41 -5.89 1.47
C VAL A 22 9.15 -6.15 0.17
N SER A 23 8.72 -7.12 -0.62
CA SER A 23 9.37 -7.45 -1.89
C SER A 23 9.09 -6.42 -2.98
N SER A 24 7.90 -5.81 -2.97
CA SER A 24 7.55 -4.77 -3.94
C SER A 24 6.50 -3.79 -3.43
N ILE A 25 6.55 -2.58 -3.97
CA ILE A 25 5.59 -1.50 -3.71
C ILE A 25 5.07 -1.00 -5.05
N SER A 26 3.75 -1.01 -5.24
CA SER A 26 3.12 -0.43 -6.43
C SER A 26 2.24 0.74 -6.03
N PHE A 27 2.45 1.89 -6.67
CA PHE A 27 1.59 3.06 -6.53
C PHE A 27 0.73 3.23 -7.79
N GLY A 28 -0.53 3.60 -7.61
CA GLY A 28 -1.43 3.80 -8.74
C GLY A 28 -2.66 4.63 -8.38
N PRO A 29 -3.40 5.08 -9.40
CA PRO A 29 -4.63 5.83 -9.22
C PRO A 29 -5.74 4.92 -8.70
N THR A 30 -6.64 5.52 -7.93
CA THR A 30 -7.92 4.94 -7.52
C THR A 30 -9.02 5.96 -7.79
N ASP A 31 -10.29 5.54 -7.75
CA ASP A 31 -11.41 6.42 -8.06
C ASP A 31 -11.46 7.66 -7.14
N HIS A 32 -11.08 7.52 -5.88
CA HIS A 32 -11.08 8.59 -4.88
C HIS A 32 -9.70 9.18 -4.60
N SER A 33 -8.66 8.78 -5.33
CA SER A 33 -7.34 9.43 -5.21
C SER A 33 -7.22 10.63 -6.14
N GLN A 34 -6.34 11.56 -5.77
CA GLN A 34 -6.01 12.66 -6.66
C GLN A 34 -5.10 12.19 -7.79
N LYS A 35 -5.24 12.79 -8.98
CA LYS A 35 -4.30 12.58 -10.07
C LYS A 35 -3.03 13.37 -9.76
N ILE A 36 -1.95 12.67 -9.50
CA ILE A 36 -0.64 13.26 -9.22
C ILE A 36 0.43 12.66 -10.12
N LYS A 37 1.49 13.44 -10.34
CA LYS A 37 2.70 12.94 -10.96
C LYS A 37 3.66 12.49 -9.86
N VAL A 38 4.02 11.21 -9.89
CA VAL A 38 4.97 10.61 -8.95
C VAL A 38 6.31 10.42 -9.66
N ASP A 39 7.39 10.80 -8.98
CA ASP A 39 8.75 10.66 -9.49
C ASP A 39 9.34 9.33 -8.99
N LEU A 40 9.44 8.36 -9.90
CA LEU A 40 9.97 7.03 -9.59
C LEU A 40 11.43 7.07 -9.10
N ASP A 41 12.24 7.97 -9.61
CA ASP A 41 13.65 8.10 -9.19
C ASP A 41 13.74 8.54 -7.74
N LYS A 42 12.87 9.44 -7.30
CA LYS A 42 12.77 9.84 -5.89
C LYS A 42 12.33 8.70 -4.99
N LEU A 43 11.33 7.91 -5.40
CA LEU A 43 10.89 6.74 -4.63
C LEU A 43 12.03 5.74 -4.45
N ASN A 44 12.77 5.46 -5.52
CA ASN A 44 13.93 4.58 -5.45
C ASN A 44 15.04 5.13 -4.57
N MET A 45 15.33 6.43 -4.63
CA MET A 45 16.32 7.08 -3.77
C MET A 45 15.96 6.97 -2.28
N TRP A 46 14.71 7.20 -1.91
CA TRP A 46 14.25 7.05 -0.53
C TRP A 46 14.33 5.60 -0.05
N SER A 47 14.00 4.65 -0.92
CA SER A 47 14.14 3.23 -0.61
C SER A 47 15.60 2.82 -0.38
N ILE A 48 16.53 3.30 -1.22
CA ILE A 48 17.97 3.05 -1.03
C ILE A 48 18.45 3.60 0.31
N SER A 49 18.09 4.84 0.63
CA SER A 49 18.43 5.46 1.92
C SER A 49 17.89 4.65 3.12
N ALA A 50 16.68 4.11 3.01
CA ALA A 50 16.09 3.27 4.05
C ALA A 50 16.81 1.92 4.20
N VAL A 51 17.27 1.31 3.10
CA VAL A 51 18.11 0.11 3.12
C VAL A 51 19.42 0.37 3.86
N GLU A 52 20.11 1.45 3.53
CA GLU A 52 21.37 1.83 4.18
C GLU A 52 21.21 2.07 5.68
N GLN A 53 20.14 2.74 6.07
CA GLN A 53 19.86 3.07 7.46
C GLN A 53 19.43 1.85 8.31
N SER A 54 18.61 0.97 7.74
CA SER A 54 18.07 -0.19 8.47
C SER A 54 19.01 -1.39 8.49
N GLY A 55 20.04 -1.39 7.64
CA GLY A 55 20.89 -2.56 7.43
C GLY A 55 20.17 -3.70 6.70
N ASN A 56 19.02 -3.43 6.06
CA ASN A 56 18.30 -4.42 5.27
C ASN A 56 19.15 -4.84 4.06
N ALA A 57 19.09 -6.11 3.69
CA ALA A 57 19.84 -6.65 2.55
C ALA A 57 19.16 -6.41 1.19
N PHE A 58 17.89 -6.06 1.19
CA PHE A 58 17.08 -6.00 -0.03
C PHE A 58 16.30 -4.69 -0.13
N LYS A 59 16.34 -4.12 -1.32
CA LYS A 59 15.50 -2.99 -1.73
C LYS A 59 14.24 -3.54 -2.41
N PRO A 60 13.03 -3.07 -2.05
CA PRO A 60 11.82 -3.45 -2.78
C PRO A 60 11.85 -2.95 -4.23
N ASP A 61 11.22 -3.71 -5.12
CA ASP A 61 10.90 -3.22 -6.45
C ASP A 61 9.77 -2.20 -6.37
N ILE A 62 9.95 -1.01 -6.93
CA ILE A 62 8.96 0.06 -6.89
C ILE A 62 8.38 0.29 -8.28
N PHE A 63 7.07 0.28 -8.37
CA PHE A 63 6.32 0.47 -9.60
C PHE A 63 5.33 1.63 -9.49
N ILE A 64 5.13 2.33 -10.60
CA ILE A 64 4.04 3.28 -10.79
C ILE A 64 3.16 2.72 -11.89
N SER A 65 1.91 2.46 -11.55
CA SER A 65 0.91 1.86 -12.46
C SER A 65 -0.14 2.88 -12.85
N ASN A 66 -0.68 2.75 -14.06
CA ASN A 66 -1.79 3.56 -14.54
C ASN A 66 -3.16 3.02 -14.10
N ASN A 67 -3.20 1.75 -13.69
CA ASN A 67 -4.41 1.06 -13.24
C ASN A 67 -4.06 0.12 -12.09
N LEU A 68 -5.02 -0.12 -11.20
CA LEU A 68 -4.90 -1.14 -10.17
C LEU A 68 -5.10 -2.53 -10.80
N ASP A 69 -4.15 -3.42 -10.55
CA ASP A 69 -4.23 -4.83 -10.93
C ASP A 69 -4.97 -5.63 -9.83
N PHE A 70 -6.28 -5.82 -10.00
CA PHE A 70 -7.12 -6.53 -9.05
C PHE A 70 -6.87 -8.06 -9.03
N GLU A 71 -6.24 -8.62 -10.06
CA GLU A 71 -5.86 -10.03 -10.05
C GLU A 71 -4.64 -10.27 -9.15
N LYS A 72 -3.63 -9.42 -9.30
CA LYS A 72 -2.42 -9.46 -8.48
C LYS A 72 -2.69 -9.00 -7.04
N PHE A 73 -3.41 -7.90 -6.86
CA PHE A 73 -3.76 -7.32 -5.58
C PHE A 73 -5.24 -7.56 -5.27
N ASN A 74 -5.61 -8.81 -5.14
CA ASN A 74 -7.00 -9.24 -5.00
C ASN A 74 -7.58 -9.05 -3.59
N HIS A 75 -6.80 -8.51 -2.67
CA HIS A 75 -7.16 -8.22 -1.29
C HIS A 75 -7.11 -6.72 -1.04
N GLY A 76 -8.28 -6.10 -0.89
CA GLY A 76 -8.38 -4.69 -0.52
C GLY A 76 -8.51 -4.51 0.99
N LEU A 77 -7.80 -3.55 1.57
CA LEU A 77 -8.07 -3.11 2.93
C LEU A 77 -9.27 -2.16 2.93
N ASP A 78 -10.31 -2.55 3.66
CA ASP A 78 -11.54 -1.78 3.82
C ASP A 78 -12.18 -2.10 5.17
N ILE A 79 -12.74 -1.08 5.83
CA ILE A 79 -13.37 -1.22 7.15
C ILE A 79 -14.56 -2.19 7.15
N THR A 80 -15.20 -2.39 6.00
CA THR A 80 -16.35 -3.31 5.85
C THR A 80 -15.94 -4.77 5.69
N GLY A 81 -14.63 -5.04 5.54
CA GLY A 81 -14.10 -6.39 5.39
C GLY A 81 -14.04 -7.19 6.68
N LYS A 82 -13.69 -8.47 6.58
CA LYS A 82 -13.37 -9.31 7.73
C LYS A 82 -11.98 -8.95 8.29
N HIS A 83 -11.76 -9.22 9.57
CA HIS A 83 -10.46 -8.92 10.18
C HIS A 83 -9.33 -9.67 9.46
N ILE A 84 -8.23 -8.98 9.14
CA ILE A 84 -7.12 -9.52 8.32
C ILE A 84 -6.53 -10.81 8.86
N LYS A 85 -6.51 -11.02 10.18
CA LYS A 85 -6.00 -12.23 10.82
C LYS A 85 -6.81 -13.49 10.51
N GLU A 86 -8.03 -13.34 10.00
CA GLU A 86 -8.85 -14.48 9.58
C GLU A 86 -8.39 -15.10 8.26
N ASN A 87 -7.42 -14.47 7.59
CA ASN A 87 -6.99 -14.84 6.25
C ASN A 87 -5.49 -15.09 6.14
N ASN A 88 -5.07 -16.27 6.54
CA ASN A 88 -3.65 -16.66 6.71
C ASN A 88 -2.86 -16.87 5.39
N SER A 89 -3.47 -16.76 4.22
CA SER A 89 -2.80 -17.01 2.93
C SER A 89 -2.46 -15.75 2.13
N MET A 90 -2.68 -14.57 2.71
CA MET A 90 -2.52 -13.30 2.04
C MET A 90 -1.04 -12.93 1.88
N LYS A 91 -0.62 -12.62 0.66
CA LYS A 91 0.74 -12.14 0.34
C LYS A 91 0.78 -10.75 -0.25
N ASN A 92 -0.33 -10.29 -0.80
CA ASN A 92 -0.45 -8.99 -1.46
C ASN A 92 -1.70 -8.27 -0.94
N ILE A 93 -1.56 -6.99 -0.64
CA ILE A 93 -2.67 -6.15 -0.20
C ILE A 93 -2.74 -4.87 -1.02
N ALA A 94 -3.95 -4.42 -1.28
CA ALA A 94 -4.23 -3.11 -1.86
C ALA A 94 -4.70 -2.15 -0.76
N ILE A 95 -4.13 -0.96 -0.75
CA ILE A 95 -4.40 0.07 0.25
C ILE A 95 -4.92 1.30 -0.46
N GLY A 96 -6.16 1.67 -0.13
CA GLY A 96 -6.88 2.77 -0.72
C GLY A 96 -6.51 4.14 -0.15
N PRO A 97 -7.11 5.21 -0.70
CA PRO A 97 -7.01 6.55 -0.17
C PRO A 97 -7.90 6.72 1.07
N GLU A 98 -7.79 7.85 1.76
CA GLU A 98 -8.62 8.18 2.92
C GLU A 98 -10.13 8.21 2.57
N GLY A 99 -10.48 8.53 1.33
CA GLY A 99 -11.86 8.44 0.83
C GLY A 99 -12.38 7.02 0.62
N GLY A 100 -11.51 6.00 0.82
CA GLY A 100 -11.84 4.59 0.63
C GLY A 100 -11.95 4.18 -0.85
N TRP A 101 -12.27 2.93 -1.05
CA TRP A 101 -12.53 2.36 -2.37
C TRP A 101 -13.94 2.74 -2.86
N SER A 102 -14.09 3.00 -4.15
CA SER A 102 -15.41 3.11 -4.75
C SER A 102 -16.15 1.75 -4.74
N ASN A 103 -17.48 1.77 -4.89
CA ASN A 103 -18.24 0.52 -4.98
C ASN A 103 -17.78 -0.35 -6.14
N ASN A 104 -17.46 0.26 -7.29
CA ASN A 104 -16.90 -0.46 -8.44
C ASN A 104 -15.56 -1.14 -8.13
N GLU A 105 -14.68 -0.48 -7.38
CA GLU A 105 -13.41 -1.06 -6.97
C GLU A 105 -13.61 -2.18 -5.94
N LYS A 106 -14.50 -1.99 -4.95
CA LYS A 106 -14.82 -3.02 -3.96
C LYS A 106 -15.33 -4.30 -4.59
N ASP A 107 -16.17 -4.20 -5.62
CA ASP A 107 -16.72 -5.36 -6.35
C ASP A 107 -15.67 -6.16 -7.12
N LYS A 108 -14.53 -5.55 -7.46
CA LYS A 108 -13.44 -6.21 -8.16
C LYS A 108 -12.49 -6.96 -7.24
N PHE A 109 -12.43 -6.62 -5.95
CA PHE A 109 -11.61 -7.36 -5.00
C PHE A 109 -12.23 -8.72 -4.71
N LYS A 110 -11.39 -9.75 -4.71
CA LYS A 110 -11.82 -11.09 -4.29
C LYS A 110 -12.12 -11.11 -2.79
N TYR A 111 -11.35 -10.34 -2.02
CA TYR A 111 -11.50 -10.24 -0.58
C TYR A 111 -11.38 -8.80 -0.12
N LEU A 112 -12.17 -8.42 0.86
CA LEU A 112 -11.99 -7.21 1.64
C LEU A 112 -11.66 -7.57 3.08
N SER A 113 -10.64 -6.92 3.63
CA SER A 113 -10.23 -7.15 5.01
C SER A 113 -10.06 -5.84 5.76
N ASN A 114 -10.44 -5.83 7.03
CA ASN A 114 -10.16 -4.71 7.92
C ASN A 114 -8.96 -5.00 8.84
N ILE A 115 -8.35 -3.96 9.33
CA ILE A 115 -7.22 -3.98 10.26
C ILE A 115 -7.53 -3.27 11.56
N GLY A 116 -8.81 -2.98 11.81
CA GLY A 116 -9.32 -2.33 13.00
C GLY A 116 -10.66 -1.64 12.73
N ASP A 117 -11.23 -1.05 13.76
CA ASP A 117 -12.59 -0.47 13.75
C ASP A 117 -12.65 0.98 13.25
N PHE A 118 -11.49 1.57 12.92
CA PHE A 118 -11.39 2.97 12.52
C PHE A 118 -10.79 3.12 11.13
N THR A 119 -11.22 4.18 10.44
CA THR A 119 -10.57 4.61 9.19
C THR A 119 -9.19 5.15 9.50
N LEU A 120 -8.17 4.53 8.93
CA LEU A 120 -6.77 4.92 9.08
C LEU A 120 -6.31 5.74 7.87
N ARG A 121 -5.32 6.60 8.08
CA ARG A 121 -4.61 7.22 6.97
C ARG A 121 -3.87 6.16 6.15
N THR A 122 -3.68 6.42 4.87
CA THR A 122 -3.05 5.46 3.94
C THR A 122 -1.69 4.97 4.42
N GLU A 123 -0.84 5.85 4.97
CA GLU A 123 0.46 5.45 5.51
C GLU A 123 0.35 4.54 6.73
N THR A 124 -0.58 4.83 7.63
CA THR A 124 -0.82 3.99 8.81
C THR A 124 -1.37 2.62 8.40
N ALA A 125 -2.34 2.61 7.49
CA ALA A 125 -2.92 1.38 6.94
C ALA A 125 -1.87 0.53 6.21
N SER A 126 -0.94 1.17 5.48
CA SER A 126 0.14 0.49 4.77
C SER A 126 1.08 -0.25 5.73
N ILE A 127 1.55 0.45 6.76
CA ILE A 127 2.50 -0.11 7.73
C ILE A 127 1.83 -1.21 8.56
N LEU A 128 0.65 -0.91 9.10
CA LEU A 128 -0.08 -1.87 9.94
C LEU A 128 -0.52 -3.10 9.14
N GLY A 129 -1.07 -2.90 7.94
CA GLY A 129 -1.51 -3.99 7.08
C GLY A 129 -0.36 -4.93 6.71
N VAL A 130 0.80 -4.40 6.32
CA VAL A 130 1.99 -5.20 6.03
C VAL A 130 2.49 -5.91 7.28
N SER A 131 2.58 -5.22 8.42
CA SER A 131 3.05 -5.82 9.67
C SER A 131 2.19 -6.98 10.15
N LEU A 132 0.89 -6.94 9.89
CA LEU A 132 -0.03 -8.04 10.24
C LEU A 132 0.07 -9.25 9.30
N LEU A 133 0.71 -9.09 8.13
CA LEU A 133 0.96 -10.17 7.18
C LEU A 133 2.33 -10.85 7.38
N MET A 134 3.19 -10.23 8.13
CA MET A 134 4.49 -10.78 8.50
C MET A 134 4.33 -11.81 9.60
#